data_e2abc7f9e0571cf3be661e70e1e5d8e0
#
_entry.id   e2abc7f9e0571cf3be661e70e1e5d8e0
#
_cell.length_a   1.000
_cell.length_b   1.000
_cell.length_c   1.000
_cell.angle_alpha   90.00
_cell.angle_beta   90.00
_cell.angle_gamma   90.00
#
_symmetry.space_group_name_H-M   'P 1'
#
loop_
_entity.id
_entity.type
_entity.pdbx_description
1 polymer ?
#
loop_
_entity_poly.entity_id
_entity_poly.type
_entity_poly.pdbx_seq_one_letter_code
_entity_poly.pdbx_strand_id
1 'polypeptide(L)'
;MRVILIGAVFLMGCISVAAQEQTAASSERRVALSEKAVALDAGGASVLEATLKTTALNGSEDSPVTNISMVVRNSSSVAYVFVSGLVTFYDSSGVRCGEGAFKSEALSADEAFETDTPGIRIRCVPSTWRIVANNLIPRVAPIAPGSPSASVSSGLNLVISVDGEEHPIQLQKPMVLKLGDTQRTILLREAP
;
A
#
# COMPACT_ATOMS: atom_id res chain seq x y z
N MET A 1 8.71 21.01 -77.15
CA MET A 1 8.87 21.55 -75.78
C MET A 1 8.13 20.62 -74.82
N ARG A 2 8.87 19.78 -74.10
CA ARG A 2 8.31 18.84 -73.07
C ARG A 2 8.64 19.40 -71.73
N VAL A 3 7.62 19.78 -70.95
CA VAL A 3 7.74 20.22 -69.57
C VAL A 3 7.57 18.99 -68.69
N ILE A 4 8.60 18.65 -67.93
CA ILE A 4 8.59 17.57 -66.92
C ILE A 4 8.29 18.22 -65.58
N LEU A 5 7.10 17.85 -65.03
CA LEU A 5 6.68 18.23 -63.68
C LEU A 5 7.21 17.17 -62.70
N ILE A 6 8.12 17.57 -61.84
CA ILE A 6 8.66 16.75 -60.75
C ILE A 6 7.75 17.00 -59.53
N GLY A 7 6.91 16.00 -59.19
CA GLY A 7 6.11 16.01 -57.97
C GLY A 7 6.95 15.54 -56.76
N ALA A 8 7.19 16.44 -55.82
CA ALA A 8 7.75 16.10 -54.53
C ALA A 8 6.70 15.49 -53.62
N VAL A 9 6.83 14.20 -53.30
CA VAL A 9 6.00 13.51 -52.30
C VAL A 9 6.62 13.77 -50.92
N PHE A 10 5.97 14.59 -50.09
CA PHE A 10 6.27 14.78 -48.68
C PHE A 10 5.66 13.62 -47.88
N LEU A 11 6.49 12.67 -47.48
CA LEU A 11 6.09 11.65 -46.48
C LEU A 11 6.07 12.29 -45.07
N MET A 12 4.88 12.63 -44.62
CA MET A 12 4.64 13.10 -43.28
C MET A 12 4.57 11.85 -42.35
N GLY A 13 5.72 11.54 -41.71
CA GLY A 13 5.80 10.47 -40.70
C GLY A 13 5.00 10.86 -39.46
N CYS A 14 3.84 10.22 -39.25
CA CYS A 14 3.11 10.28 -37.97
C CYS A 14 3.94 9.60 -36.90
N ILE A 15 4.61 10.37 -36.05
CA ILE A 15 5.21 9.88 -34.80
C ILE A 15 4.02 9.65 -33.84
N SER A 16 3.57 8.41 -33.74
CA SER A 16 2.62 7.99 -32.70
C SER A 16 3.39 8.06 -31.36
N VAL A 17 3.20 9.13 -30.62
CA VAL A 17 3.55 9.20 -29.20
C VAL A 17 2.61 8.23 -28.50
N ALA A 18 3.07 7.00 -28.23
CA ALA A 18 2.41 6.11 -27.29
C ALA A 18 2.48 6.82 -25.92
N ALA A 19 1.39 7.46 -25.53
CA ALA A 19 1.18 7.85 -24.16
C ALA A 19 1.25 6.55 -23.35
N GLN A 20 2.36 6.32 -22.65
CA GLN A 20 2.42 5.37 -21.56
C GLN A 20 1.45 5.91 -20.52
N GLU A 21 0.21 5.38 -20.53
CA GLU A 21 -0.61 5.38 -19.34
C GLU A 21 0.24 4.69 -18.27
N GLN A 22 0.89 5.51 -17.44
CA GLN A 22 1.33 5.07 -16.13
C GLN A 22 0.06 4.57 -15.45
N THR A 23 -0.12 3.26 -15.50
CA THR A 23 -1.12 2.57 -14.70
C THR A 23 -0.78 2.95 -13.27
N ALA A 24 -1.49 3.96 -12.74
CA ALA A 24 -1.47 4.29 -11.34
C ALA A 24 -1.60 2.97 -10.61
N ALA A 25 -0.63 2.69 -9.73
CA ALA A 25 -0.53 1.47 -8.95
C ALA A 25 -1.92 0.99 -8.61
N SER A 26 -2.24 -0.24 -8.99
CA SER A 26 -3.55 -0.83 -8.99
C SER A 26 -4.30 -0.45 -7.73
N SER A 27 -5.09 0.61 -7.82
CA SER A 27 -6.02 0.96 -6.76
C SER A 27 -6.83 -0.30 -6.49
N GLU A 28 -6.91 -0.69 -5.24
CA GLU A 28 -7.70 -1.84 -4.81
C GLU A 28 -9.03 -1.81 -5.52
N ARG A 29 -9.32 -2.93 -6.19
CA ARG A 29 -10.46 -3.05 -7.09
C ARG A 29 -11.75 -2.94 -6.29
N ARG A 30 -12.70 -2.16 -6.80
CA ARG A 30 -14.08 -2.18 -6.32
C ARG A 30 -14.73 -3.48 -6.74
N VAL A 31 -15.43 -4.12 -5.83
CA VAL A 31 -16.12 -5.39 -6.05
C VAL A 31 -17.59 -5.28 -5.64
N ALA A 32 -18.45 -6.20 -6.09
CA ALA A 32 -19.83 -6.28 -5.64
C ALA A 32 -19.89 -6.58 -4.13
N LEU A 33 -20.97 -6.20 -3.44
CA LEU A 33 -21.10 -6.39 -1.98
C LEU A 33 -21.00 -7.85 -1.54
N SER A 34 -21.35 -8.79 -2.41
CA SER A 34 -21.25 -10.24 -2.16
C SER A 34 -19.88 -10.83 -2.46
N GLU A 35 -18.98 -10.08 -3.08
CA GLU A 35 -17.64 -10.53 -3.44
C GLU A 35 -16.62 -10.11 -2.40
N LYS A 36 -15.50 -10.84 -2.34
CA LYS A 36 -14.35 -10.49 -1.49
C LYS A 36 -13.63 -9.28 -2.05
N ALA A 37 -13.39 -8.29 -1.19
CA ALA A 37 -12.50 -7.18 -1.49
C ALA A 37 -11.07 -7.55 -1.08
N VAL A 38 -10.08 -7.04 -1.85
CA VAL A 38 -8.66 -7.32 -1.65
C VAL A 38 -7.91 -6.01 -1.47
N ALA A 39 -7.06 -5.94 -0.44
CA ALA A 39 -6.09 -4.87 -0.26
C ALA A 39 -4.69 -5.32 -0.65
N LEU A 40 -3.93 -4.41 -1.24
CA LEU A 40 -2.59 -4.63 -1.73
C LEU A 40 -1.57 -3.92 -0.81
N ASP A 41 -0.36 -4.44 -0.78
CA ASP A 41 0.78 -3.72 -0.20
C ASP A 41 1.36 -2.68 -1.18
N ALA A 42 2.39 -1.96 -0.74
CA ALA A 42 3.08 -0.97 -1.58
C ALA A 42 3.74 -1.58 -2.83
N GLY A 43 3.99 -2.89 -2.83
CA GLY A 43 4.54 -3.64 -3.96
C GLY A 43 3.45 -4.16 -4.92
N GLY A 44 2.16 -3.99 -4.59
CA GLY A 44 1.04 -4.49 -5.37
C GLY A 44 0.69 -5.95 -5.11
N ALA A 45 1.27 -6.58 -4.08
CA ALA A 45 0.92 -7.94 -3.69
C ALA A 45 -0.35 -7.94 -2.81
N SER A 46 -1.22 -8.93 -3.00
CA SER A 46 -2.41 -9.14 -2.17
C SER A 46 -2.00 -9.49 -0.74
N VAL A 47 -2.45 -8.72 0.24
CA VAL A 47 -2.10 -8.91 1.65
C VAL A 47 -3.29 -9.11 2.57
N LEU A 48 -4.44 -8.50 2.28
CA LEU A 48 -5.66 -8.69 3.03
C LEU A 48 -6.82 -9.01 2.10
N GLU A 49 -7.69 -9.91 2.54
CA GLU A 49 -9.00 -10.16 1.95
C GLU A 49 -10.09 -9.82 2.95
N ALA A 50 -11.18 -9.21 2.52
CA ALA A 50 -12.32 -8.95 3.38
C ALA A 50 -13.62 -9.45 2.77
N THR A 51 -14.54 -9.90 3.62
CA THR A 51 -15.89 -10.32 3.26
C THR A 51 -16.88 -9.62 4.19
N LEU A 52 -17.89 -8.97 3.60
CA LEU A 52 -18.95 -8.34 4.38
C LEU A 52 -19.83 -9.42 5.06
N LYS A 53 -20.14 -9.18 6.33
CA LYS A 53 -21.12 -9.94 7.11
C LYS A 53 -22.47 -9.22 7.13
N THR A 54 -22.43 -7.89 7.14
CA THR A 54 -23.65 -7.07 7.09
C THR A 54 -24.23 -7.12 5.68
N THR A 55 -25.44 -7.65 5.56
CA THR A 55 -26.14 -7.82 4.27
C THR A 55 -27.15 -6.70 4.00
N ALA A 56 -27.65 -6.01 5.03
CA ALA A 56 -28.60 -4.92 4.90
C ALA A 56 -27.89 -3.57 4.96
N LEU A 57 -27.54 -3.03 3.79
CA LEU A 57 -26.83 -1.76 3.63
C LEU A 57 -27.71 -0.70 2.94
N ASN A 58 -28.96 -0.55 3.44
CA ASN A 58 -29.94 0.38 2.86
C ASN A 58 -29.88 1.72 3.61
N GLY A 59 -28.81 2.48 3.42
CA GLY A 59 -28.68 3.81 4.01
C GLY A 59 -29.35 4.90 3.19
N SER A 60 -29.67 6.01 3.86
CA SER A 60 -30.13 7.27 3.26
C SER A 60 -29.52 8.45 3.99
N GLU A 61 -29.70 9.67 3.48
CA GLU A 61 -29.22 10.89 4.14
C GLU A 61 -29.80 11.04 5.55
N ASP A 62 -31.10 10.74 5.72
CA ASP A 62 -31.80 10.87 6.99
C ASP A 62 -31.65 9.65 7.92
N SER A 63 -31.29 8.50 7.36
CA SER A 63 -31.12 7.24 8.10
C SER A 63 -29.88 6.48 7.58
N PRO A 64 -28.68 6.97 7.89
CA PRO A 64 -27.45 6.31 7.46
C PRO A 64 -27.22 4.99 8.20
N VAL A 65 -26.62 4.01 7.51
CA VAL A 65 -26.06 2.83 8.20
C VAL A 65 -24.82 3.28 8.98
N THR A 66 -24.79 3.03 10.30
CA THR A 66 -23.77 3.55 11.20
C THR A 66 -22.77 2.51 11.69
N ASN A 67 -22.99 1.24 11.36
CA ASN A 67 -22.06 0.16 11.63
C ASN A 67 -22.17 -0.93 10.57
N ILE A 68 -21.05 -1.54 10.26
CA ILE A 68 -20.97 -2.76 9.46
C ILE A 68 -20.07 -3.77 10.16
N SER A 69 -20.32 -5.05 9.94
CA SER A 69 -19.45 -6.15 10.34
C SER A 69 -18.83 -6.79 9.09
N MET A 70 -17.56 -7.11 9.17
CA MET A 70 -16.82 -7.81 8.12
C MET A 70 -15.77 -8.74 8.72
N VAL A 71 -15.41 -9.77 7.98
CA VAL A 71 -14.26 -10.63 8.27
C VAL A 71 -13.10 -10.18 7.41
N VAL A 72 -11.96 -9.88 8.02
CA VAL A 72 -10.70 -9.56 7.35
C VAL A 72 -9.71 -10.69 7.58
N ARG A 73 -9.10 -11.19 6.52
CA ARG A 73 -8.10 -12.26 6.54
C ARG A 73 -6.77 -11.75 6.04
N ASN A 74 -5.70 -12.12 6.70
CA ASN A 74 -4.35 -11.98 6.19
C ASN A 74 -4.11 -13.06 5.11
N SER A 75 -4.09 -12.67 3.85
CA SER A 75 -3.84 -13.58 2.71
C SER A 75 -2.36 -13.69 2.34
N SER A 76 -1.48 -12.99 3.08
CA SER A 76 -0.03 -13.02 2.87
C SER A 76 0.64 -14.08 3.76
N SER A 77 1.88 -14.41 3.43
CA SER A 77 2.74 -15.28 4.27
C SER A 77 3.41 -14.52 5.44
N VAL A 78 3.18 -13.22 5.56
CA VAL A 78 3.79 -12.37 6.59
C VAL A 78 2.85 -12.22 7.78
N ALA A 79 3.34 -12.48 9.00
CA ALA A 79 2.63 -12.13 10.22
C ALA A 79 2.82 -10.64 10.52
N TYR A 80 1.76 -9.96 10.96
CA TYR A 80 1.78 -8.55 11.31
C TYR A 80 1.58 -8.37 12.83
N VAL A 81 2.25 -7.39 13.43
CA VAL A 81 1.97 -6.96 14.81
C VAL A 81 0.85 -5.93 14.85
N PHE A 82 0.61 -5.25 13.73
CA PHE A 82 -0.48 -4.30 13.58
C PHE A 82 -0.90 -4.19 12.13
N VAL A 83 -2.22 -4.13 11.92
CA VAL A 83 -2.86 -3.90 10.63
C VAL A 83 -3.91 -2.83 10.80
N SER A 84 -3.97 -1.87 9.90
CA SER A 84 -5.10 -0.95 9.79
C SER A 84 -5.42 -0.62 8.35
N GLY A 85 -6.67 -0.27 8.10
CA GLY A 85 -7.14 0.05 6.76
C GLY A 85 -8.47 0.78 6.75
N LEU A 86 -8.94 1.05 5.55
CA LEU A 86 -10.23 1.67 5.27
C LEU A 86 -11.12 0.72 4.47
N VAL A 87 -12.39 0.73 4.79
CA VAL A 87 -13.45 0.16 3.96
C VAL A 87 -14.26 1.30 3.35
N THR A 88 -14.48 1.27 2.04
CA THR A 88 -15.18 2.35 1.31
C THR A 88 -16.30 1.77 0.49
N PHE A 89 -17.46 2.41 0.53
CA PHE A 89 -18.68 2.05 -0.19
C PHE A 89 -19.01 3.05 -1.27
N TYR A 90 -19.55 2.55 -2.38
CA TYR A 90 -19.91 3.34 -3.55
C TYR A 90 -21.33 2.98 -4.04
N ASP A 91 -22.07 3.96 -4.46
CA ASP A 91 -23.38 3.77 -5.08
C ASP A 91 -23.27 3.20 -6.51
N SER A 92 -24.39 3.03 -7.18
CA SER A 92 -24.46 2.52 -8.56
C SER A 92 -23.84 3.46 -9.60
N SER A 93 -23.68 4.75 -9.29
CA SER A 93 -22.99 5.74 -10.13
C SER A 93 -21.49 5.79 -9.87
N GLY A 94 -21.00 5.03 -8.88
CA GLY A 94 -19.59 4.98 -8.50
C GLY A 94 -19.16 6.13 -7.58
N VAL A 95 -20.11 6.88 -7.03
CA VAL A 95 -19.84 7.94 -6.06
C VAL A 95 -19.67 7.32 -4.67
N ARG A 96 -18.64 7.77 -3.92
CA ARG A 96 -18.40 7.35 -2.54
C ARG A 96 -19.54 7.82 -1.65
N CYS A 97 -20.13 6.91 -0.90
CA CYS A 97 -21.26 7.20 -0.02
C CYS A 97 -21.09 6.70 1.41
N GLY A 98 -19.95 6.10 1.74
CA GLY A 98 -19.61 5.70 3.10
C GLY A 98 -18.16 5.24 3.18
N GLU A 99 -17.53 5.51 4.36
CA GLU A 99 -16.16 5.06 4.65
C GLU A 99 -16.01 4.82 6.14
N GLY A 100 -15.31 3.73 6.50
CA GLY A 100 -15.01 3.36 7.87
C GLY A 100 -13.59 2.81 7.98
N ALA A 101 -13.02 2.87 9.19
CA ALA A 101 -11.70 2.32 9.47
C ALA A 101 -11.81 0.96 10.16
N PHE A 102 -10.86 0.08 9.91
CA PHE A 102 -10.66 -1.16 10.65
C PHE A 102 -9.22 -1.29 11.13
N LYS A 103 -9.01 -2.05 12.18
CA LYS A 103 -7.68 -2.36 12.72
C LYS A 103 -7.67 -3.71 13.42
N SER A 104 -6.48 -4.31 13.47
CA SER A 104 -6.21 -5.49 14.28
C SER A 104 -4.78 -5.45 14.83
N GLU A 105 -4.59 -5.99 16.01
CA GLU A 105 -3.28 -6.24 16.62
C GLU A 105 -2.96 -7.73 16.48
N ALA A 106 -1.69 -8.05 16.20
CA ALA A 106 -1.17 -9.41 16.16
C ALA A 106 -1.93 -10.36 15.20
N LEU A 107 -1.87 -10.07 13.89
CA LEU A 107 -2.48 -10.89 12.85
C LEU A 107 -1.45 -11.84 12.21
N SER A 108 -1.61 -13.16 12.44
CA SER A 108 -0.73 -14.18 11.86
C SER A 108 -1.01 -14.38 10.36
N ALA A 109 -0.09 -15.05 9.64
CA ALA A 109 -0.35 -15.48 8.27
C ALA A 109 -1.59 -16.39 8.24
N ASP A 110 -2.43 -16.25 7.22
CA ASP A 110 -3.69 -16.98 7.02
C ASP A 110 -4.76 -16.79 8.12
N GLU A 111 -4.50 -16.02 9.16
CA GLU A 111 -5.45 -15.71 10.22
C GLU A 111 -6.52 -14.75 9.73
N ALA A 112 -7.74 -14.90 10.26
CA ALA A 112 -8.86 -14.02 10.02
C ALA A 112 -9.44 -13.50 11.33
N PHE A 113 -9.94 -12.27 11.30
CA PHE A 113 -10.65 -11.66 12.44
C PHE A 113 -11.94 -11.01 11.96
N GLU A 114 -12.94 -11.04 12.82
CA GLU A 114 -14.18 -10.28 12.62
C GLU A 114 -14.03 -8.89 13.24
N THR A 115 -14.44 -7.87 12.53
CA THR A 115 -14.35 -6.48 12.98
C THR A 115 -15.60 -5.70 12.58
N ASP A 116 -15.96 -4.80 13.47
CA ASP A 116 -16.95 -3.77 13.20
C ASP A 116 -16.29 -2.47 12.83
N THR A 117 -17.01 -1.61 12.12
CA THR A 117 -16.55 -0.26 11.78
C THR A 117 -17.48 0.77 12.43
N PRO A 118 -17.30 1.01 13.73
CA PRO A 118 -18.14 1.97 14.43
C PRO A 118 -17.93 3.39 13.89
N GLY A 119 -19.03 4.12 13.72
CA GLY A 119 -18.99 5.50 13.23
C GLY A 119 -18.96 5.65 11.72
N ILE A 120 -18.98 4.56 10.95
CA ILE A 120 -19.25 4.63 9.52
C ILE A 120 -20.62 5.28 9.28
N ARG A 121 -20.72 6.04 8.20
CA ARG A 121 -21.99 6.65 7.77
C ARG A 121 -22.21 6.37 6.30
N ILE A 122 -22.95 5.30 6.00
CA ILE A 122 -23.35 4.96 4.64
C ILE A 122 -24.71 5.62 4.38
N ARG A 123 -24.73 6.64 3.51
CA ARG A 123 -25.89 7.48 3.22
C ARG A 123 -26.60 7.14 1.92
N CYS A 124 -26.31 5.99 1.36
CA CYS A 124 -26.87 5.51 0.10
C CYS A 124 -27.20 4.03 0.19
N VAL A 125 -27.73 3.48 -0.87
CA VAL A 125 -27.77 2.04 -1.13
C VAL A 125 -26.49 1.71 -1.92
N PRO A 126 -25.43 1.16 -1.28
CA PRO A 126 -24.19 0.87 -1.99
C PRO A 126 -24.35 -0.30 -2.94
N SER A 127 -23.64 -0.25 -4.07
CA SER A 127 -23.56 -1.33 -5.06
C SER A 127 -22.23 -2.03 -5.07
N THR A 128 -21.16 -1.29 -4.73
CA THR A 128 -19.78 -1.82 -4.71
C THR A 128 -19.03 -1.32 -3.48
N TRP A 129 -17.97 -2.03 -3.14
CA TRP A 129 -17.09 -1.69 -2.03
C TRP A 129 -15.65 -2.06 -2.31
N ARG A 130 -14.74 -1.55 -1.51
CA ARG A 130 -13.32 -1.95 -1.49
C ARG A 130 -12.74 -1.80 -0.09
N ILE A 131 -11.60 -2.43 0.13
CA ILE A 131 -10.73 -2.17 1.28
C ILE A 131 -9.36 -1.65 0.81
N VAL A 132 -8.69 -0.89 1.66
CA VAL A 132 -7.34 -0.35 1.47
C VAL A 132 -6.54 -0.63 2.73
N ALA A 133 -5.34 -1.18 2.62
CA ALA A 133 -4.43 -1.31 3.76
C ALA A 133 -3.62 -0.02 3.92
N ASN A 134 -3.75 0.66 5.07
CA ASN A 134 -3.02 1.89 5.36
C ASN A 134 -1.71 1.62 6.11
N ASN A 135 -1.74 0.69 7.06
CA ASN A 135 -0.57 0.28 7.82
C ASN A 135 -0.50 -1.24 7.91
N LEU A 136 0.66 -1.76 7.57
CA LEU A 136 1.01 -3.17 7.65
C LEU A 136 2.38 -3.24 8.35
N ILE A 137 2.38 -3.46 9.69
CA ILE A 137 3.62 -3.54 10.47
C ILE A 137 3.98 -5.01 10.66
N PRO A 138 5.02 -5.52 9.96
CA PRO A 138 5.41 -6.92 10.06
C PRO A 138 5.90 -7.28 11.46
N ARG A 139 5.64 -8.53 11.87
CA ARG A 139 6.27 -9.10 13.07
C ARG A 139 7.72 -9.45 12.75
N VAL A 140 8.65 -8.72 13.34
CA VAL A 140 10.07 -9.06 13.26
C VAL A 140 10.34 -10.23 14.22
N ALA A 141 10.93 -11.32 13.73
CA ALA A 141 11.35 -12.41 14.59
C ALA A 141 12.43 -11.90 15.59
N PRO A 142 12.36 -12.27 16.87
CA PRO A 142 13.43 -11.94 17.81
C PRO A 142 14.75 -12.52 17.28
N ILE A 143 15.79 -11.72 17.19
CA ILE A 143 17.13 -12.22 16.87
C ILE A 143 17.55 -13.10 18.02
N ALA A 144 17.65 -14.41 17.80
CA ALA A 144 18.14 -15.34 18.82
C ALA A 144 19.57 -14.93 19.22
N PRO A 145 19.88 -14.75 20.52
CA PRO A 145 21.23 -14.45 20.96
C PRO A 145 22.13 -15.63 20.60
N GLY A 146 23.08 -15.41 19.67
CA GLY A 146 24.06 -16.42 19.25
C GLY A 146 23.98 -16.90 17.81
N SER A 147 23.03 -16.47 17.00
CA SER A 147 23.10 -16.68 15.56
C SER A 147 24.17 -15.78 14.96
N PRO A 148 25.14 -16.33 14.15
CA PRO A 148 26.03 -15.49 13.39
C PRO A 148 25.15 -14.56 12.56
N SER A 149 25.38 -13.26 12.69
CA SER A 149 24.61 -12.20 12.03
C SER A 149 24.38 -12.55 10.55
N ALA A 150 23.28 -13.23 10.25
CA ALA A 150 22.67 -13.09 8.96
C ALA A 150 22.35 -11.59 8.89
N SER A 151 23.05 -10.86 8.07
CA SER A 151 22.76 -9.47 7.78
C SER A 151 21.28 -9.41 7.42
N VAL A 152 20.44 -9.01 8.40
CA VAL A 152 19.09 -8.58 8.13
C VAL A 152 19.30 -7.32 7.29
N SER A 153 19.29 -7.48 6.00
CA SER A 153 19.03 -6.37 5.11
C SER A 153 17.58 -5.94 5.42
N SER A 154 17.43 -5.18 6.50
CA SER A 154 16.28 -4.30 6.63
C SER A 154 16.27 -3.55 5.31
N GLY A 155 15.19 -3.67 4.52
CA GLY A 155 15.10 -3.08 3.19
C GLY A 155 15.10 -1.54 3.16
N LEU A 156 15.63 -0.93 4.21
CA LEU A 156 15.97 0.48 4.31
C LEU A 156 17.48 0.59 4.08
N ASN A 157 17.89 0.82 2.83
CA ASN A 157 19.23 1.31 2.53
C ASN A 157 19.33 2.75 3.08
N LEU A 158 19.64 2.84 4.37
CA LEU A 158 19.87 4.13 5.00
C LEU A 158 21.29 4.59 4.67
N VAL A 159 21.39 5.80 4.15
CA VAL A 159 22.65 6.45 3.80
C VAL A 159 22.74 7.76 4.59
N ILE A 160 23.90 8.03 5.16
CA ILE A 160 24.20 9.32 5.77
C ILE A 160 25.00 10.13 4.74
N SER A 161 24.55 11.34 4.39
CA SER A 161 25.31 12.26 3.56
C SER A 161 26.02 13.26 4.44
N VAL A 162 27.35 13.38 4.28
CA VAL A 162 28.19 14.34 5.00
C VAL A 162 29.06 15.06 3.98
N ASP A 163 28.93 16.38 3.90
CA ASP A 163 29.66 17.24 2.96
C ASP A 163 29.55 16.79 1.48
N GLY A 164 28.41 16.12 1.13
CA GLY A 164 28.14 15.61 -0.21
C GLY A 164 28.67 14.20 -0.47
N GLU A 165 29.35 13.56 0.47
CA GLU A 165 29.72 12.14 0.42
C GLU A 165 28.65 11.28 1.09
N GLU A 166 28.23 10.20 0.41
CA GLU A 166 27.25 9.24 0.91
C GLU A 166 27.94 8.05 1.61
N HIS A 167 27.56 7.80 2.85
CA HIS A 167 28.05 6.68 3.65
C HIS A 167 26.90 5.74 4.00
N PRO A 168 26.92 4.46 3.57
CA PRO A 168 25.88 3.51 3.93
C PRO A 168 25.93 3.23 5.44
N ILE A 169 24.77 3.32 6.07
CA ILE A 169 24.61 3.06 7.50
C ILE A 169 24.67 1.55 7.76
N GLN A 170 25.62 1.14 8.59
CA GLN A 170 25.70 -0.21 9.11
C GLN A 170 25.42 -0.19 10.63
N LEU A 171 24.30 -0.79 11.03
CA LEU A 171 23.97 -0.92 12.46
C LEU A 171 25.02 -1.79 13.16
N GLN A 172 25.37 -1.42 14.40
CA GLN A 172 26.32 -2.12 15.27
C GLN A 172 27.76 -2.21 14.73
N LYS A 173 28.10 -1.51 13.66
CA LYS A 173 29.47 -1.37 13.20
C LYS A 173 29.95 0.07 13.33
N PRO A 174 31.14 0.29 13.91
CA PRO A 174 31.71 1.63 13.93
C PRO A 174 32.04 2.08 12.50
N MET A 175 31.59 3.27 12.13
CA MET A 175 31.95 3.95 10.91
C MET A 175 32.74 5.21 11.24
N VAL A 176 33.76 5.51 10.45
CA VAL A 176 34.56 6.71 10.61
C VAL A 176 34.09 7.73 9.58
N LEU A 177 33.56 8.85 10.05
CA LEU A 177 33.14 9.97 9.20
C LEU A 177 34.17 11.10 9.33
N LYS A 178 34.54 11.69 8.21
CA LYS A 178 35.36 12.89 8.15
C LYS A 178 34.44 14.11 8.09
N LEU A 179 34.51 14.95 9.11
CA LEU A 179 33.72 16.18 9.26
C LEU A 179 34.70 17.37 9.17
N GLY A 180 34.90 17.91 8.00
CA GLY A 180 35.95 18.89 7.74
C GLY A 180 37.34 18.30 8.04
N ASP A 181 38.10 18.94 8.94
CA ASP A 181 39.45 18.48 9.32
C ASP A 181 39.45 17.45 10.48
N THR A 182 38.29 17.06 10.99
CA THR A 182 38.17 16.11 12.11
C THR A 182 37.57 14.79 11.66
N GLN A 183 38.17 13.68 12.14
CA GLN A 183 37.56 12.34 12.04
C GLN A 183 36.76 12.01 13.30
N ARG A 184 35.55 11.49 13.10
CA ARG A 184 34.69 11.03 14.16
C ARG A 184 34.27 9.59 13.91
N THR A 185 34.38 8.76 14.95
CA THR A 185 33.84 7.40 14.93
C THR A 185 32.41 7.42 15.44
N ILE A 186 31.47 6.95 14.61
CA ILE A 186 30.06 6.87 14.96
C ILE A 186 29.67 5.40 15.03
N LEU A 187 28.96 5.03 16.09
CA LEU A 187 28.36 3.71 16.26
C LEU A 187 26.85 3.88 16.41
N LEU A 188 26.11 3.38 15.43
CA LEU A 188 24.66 3.32 15.49
C LEU A 188 24.24 1.99 16.11
N ARG A 189 23.43 2.05 17.16
CA ARG A 189 22.88 0.90 17.86
C ARG A 189 21.42 1.15 18.20
N GLU A 190 20.65 0.08 18.31
CA GLU A 190 19.30 0.17 18.84
C GLU A 190 19.32 0.68 20.28
N ALA A 191 18.37 1.54 20.63
CA ALA A 191 18.14 1.94 22.01
C ALA A 191 17.59 0.75 22.80
N PRO A 192 17.94 0.62 24.09
CA PRO A 192 17.40 -0.43 24.96
C PRO A 192 15.90 -0.25 25.18
#